data_979e3a223f6b46dcb555ad0b3253945f
#
_entry.id   979e3a223f6b46dcb555ad0b3253945f
#
_cell.length_a   1.000
_cell.length_b   1.000
_cell.length_c   1.000
_cell.angle_alpha   90.00
_cell.angle_beta   90.00
_cell.angle_gamma   90.00
#
_symmetry.space_group_name_H-M   'P 1'
#
loop_
_entity.id
_entity.type
_entity.pdbx_description
1 polymer ?
#
loop_
_entity_poly.entity_id
_entity_poly.type
_entity_poly.pdbx_seq_one_letter_code
_entity_poly.pdbx_strand_id
1 'polypeptide(L)'
;MTYITSCMYNHHMLLDLPLILETRRNHALEHATLHVLARTHKISMAGHSNPTGFFLLGDLQLEDIATASIEALTRLRAGESGLAVHDGCGTNMATTALLSATFAWAPLRGAKSTRWRLLLIPLALAFAVFGYRLSKPLGPWLQKYITTEADLGNMQITDIRFIRKGVHRIITK
;
A
#
# COMPACT_ATOMS: atom_id res chain seq x y z
N MET A 1 1.80 36.31 -4.12
CA MET A 1 1.82 35.26 -3.07
C MET A 1 0.59 34.35 -3.11
N THR A 2 -0.34 34.51 -4.05
CA THR A 2 -1.66 33.85 -4.09
C THR A 2 -1.71 32.59 -4.97
N TYR A 3 -0.73 32.35 -5.86
CA TYR A 3 -0.75 31.22 -6.81
C TYR A 3 -0.20 29.89 -6.25
N ILE A 4 0.64 29.93 -5.21
CA ILE A 4 1.22 28.70 -4.62
C ILE A 4 0.19 27.99 -3.73
N THR A 5 -0.69 28.73 -3.06
CA THR A 5 -1.76 28.15 -2.22
C THR A 5 -2.85 27.46 -3.04
N SER A 6 -3.13 27.92 -4.27
CA SER A 6 -4.14 27.31 -5.14
C SER A 6 -3.72 25.94 -5.69
N CYS A 7 -2.43 25.72 -5.94
CA CYS A 7 -1.92 24.44 -6.45
C CYS A 7 -1.91 23.34 -5.38
N MET A 8 -1.65 23.70 -4.13
CA MET A 8 -1.70 22.74 -3.00
C MET A 8 -3.14 22.36 -2.65
N TYR A 9 -4.10 23.28 -2.81
CA TYR A 9 -5.53 23.03 -2.53
C TYR A 9 -6.16 22.00 -3.51
N ASN A 10 -5.74 22.01 -4.78
CA ASN A 10 -6.27 21.08 -5.79
C ASN A 10 -5.78 19.63 -5.61
N HIS A 11 -4.62 19.39 -4.99
CA HIS A 11 -4.12 18.01 -4.79
C HIS A 11 -4.88 17.30 -3.67
N HIS A 12 -5.29 18.00 -2.61
CA HIS A 12 -6.10 17.42 -1.54
C HIS A 12 -7.52 17.08 -2.01
N MET A 13 -8.16 17.91 -2.84
CA MET A 13 -9.53 17.68 -3.32
C MET A 13 -9.74 16.33 -4.02
N LEU A 14 -8.77 15.84 -4.79
CA LEU A 14 -8.92 14.54 -5.48
C LEU A 14 -8.82 13.36 -4.51
N LEU A 15 -7.89 13.41 -3.56
CA LEU A 15 -7.68 12.36 -2.56
C LEU A 15 -8.79 12.33 -1.51
N ASP A 16 -9.53 13.43 -1.38
CA ASP A 16 -10.65 13.61 -0.43
C ASP A 16 -12.01 13.26 -1.05
N LEU A 17 -12.06 12.85 -2.32
CA LEU A 17 -13.28 12.31 -2.92
C LEU A 17 -13.75 11.09 -2.11
N PRO A 18 -15.04 10.97 -1.75
CA PRO A 18 -15.54 9.97 -0.80
C PRO A 18 -15.05 8.55 -1.07
N LEU A 19 -15.14 8.09 -2.33
CA LEU A 19 -14.70 6.74 -2.70
C LEU A 19 -13.19 6.54 -2.54
N ILE A 20 -12.40 7.57 -2.83
CA ILE A 20 -10.93 7.53 -2.73
C ILE A 20 -10.54 7.59 -1.25
N LEU A 21 -11.10 8.53 -0.50
CA LEU A 21 -10.80 8.71 0.91
C LEU A 21 -11.15 7.46 1.72
N GLU A 22 -12.34 6.89 1.53
CA GLU A 22 -12.74 5.66 2.22
C GLU A 22 -11.85 4.47 1.83
N THR A 23 -11.44 4.35 0.57
CA THR A 23 -10.47 3.32 0.17
C THR A 23 -9.12 3.51 0.87
N ARG A 24 -8.61 4.74 0.97
CA ARG A 24 -7.35 5.09 1.64
C ARG A 24 -7.41 4.80 3.14
N ARG A 25 -8.52 5.11 3.80
CA ARG A 25 -8.78 4.81 5.22
C ARG A 25 -8.83 3.31 5.46
N ASN A 26 -9.57 2.59 4.62
CA ASN A 26 -9.65 1.13 4.70
C ASN A 26 -8.28 0.48 4.46
N HIS A 27 -7.46 1.03 3.57
CA HIS A 27 -6.10 0.55 3.32
C HIS A 27 -5.18 0.78 4.54
N ALA A 28 -5.31 1.91 5.22
CA ALA A 28 -4.61 2.16 6.47
C ALA A 28 -5.03 1.16 7.57
N LEU A 29 -6.33 0.90 7.71
CA LEU A 29 -6.84 -0.05 8.70
C LEU A 29 -6.43 -1.50 8.36
N GLU A 30 -6.42 -1.87 7.07
CA GLU A 30 -5.89 -3.16 6.60
C GLU A 30 -4.43 -3.35 7.03
N HIS A 31 -3.55 -2.37 6.73
CA HIS A 31 -2.14 -2.42 7.11
C HIS A 31 -1.97 -2.55 8.62
N ALA A 32 -2.69 -1.75 9.40
CA ALA A 32 -2.65 -1.80 10.86
C ALA A 32 -3.11 -3.17 11.38
N THR A 33 -4.15 -3.76 10.78
CA THR A 33 -4.62 -5.11 11.12
C THR A 33 -3.55 -6.16 10.83
N LEU A 34 -2.89 -6.08 9.66
CA LEU A 34 -1.78 -6.98 9.31
C LEU A 34 -0.61 -6.85 10.27
N HIS A 35 -0.27 -5.62 10.72
CA HIS A 35 0.76 -5.41 11.73
C HIS A 35 0.42 -6.05 13.08
N VAL A 36 -0.83 -5.94 13.52
CA VAL A 36 -1.28 -6.58 14.78
C VAL A 36 -1.21 -8.09 14.67
N LEU A 37 -1.75 -8.68 13.59
CA LEU A 37 -1.74 -10.12 13.35
C LEU A 37 -0.33 -10.70 13.23
N ALA A 38 0.60 -9.99 12.57
CA ALA A 38 1.98 -10.43 12.39
C ALA A 38 2.76 -10.56 13.71
N ARG A 39 2.28 -9.97 14.81
CA ARG A 39 2.90 -10.10 16.14
C ARG A 39 2.69 -11.50 16.74
N THR A 40 1.56 -12.12 16.45
CA THR A 40 1.15 -13.42 17.00
C THR A 40 1.18 -14.55 15.97
N HIS A 41 0.96 -14.22 14.69
CA HIS A 41 0.86 -15.20 13.61
C HIS A 41 2.01 -15.03 12.62
N LYS A 42 2.89 -16.04 12.53
CA LYS A 42 4.02 -16.08 11.59
C LYS A 42 3.63 -16.77 10.27
N ILE A 43 2.54 -16.30 9.66
CA ILE A 43 2.04 -16.81 8.38
C ILE A 43 2.06 -15.72 7.32
N SER A 44 2.03 -16.13 6.05
CA SER A 44 1.89 -15.17 4.95
C SER A 44 0.46 -14.64 4.93
N MET A 45 0.33 -13.33 4.95
CA MET A 45 -0.95 -12.61 4.89
C MET A 45 -0.89 -11.54 3.82
N ALA A 46 -2.02 -11.25 3.20
CA ALA A 46 -2.19 -10.16 2.27
C ALA A 46 -3.57 -9.52 2.46
N GLY A 47 -3.75 -8.32 1.96
CA GLY A 47 -5.03 -7.65 1.98
C GLY A 47 -5.36 -6.95 0.68
N HIS A 48 -6.63 -6.56 0.54
CA HIS A 48 -7.11 -5.76 -0.57
C HIS A 48 -8.27 -4.88 -0.12
N SER A 49 -8.07 -3.58 -0.18
CA SER A 49 -9.03 -2.58 0.28
C SER A 49 -9.90 -2.01 -0.83
N ASN A 50 -11.11 -1.62 -0.46
CA ASN A 50 -12.06 -0.89 -1.29
C ASN A 50 -12.85 0.12 -0.43
N PRO A 51 -13.76 0.94 -0.99
CA PRO A 51 -14.47 1.97 -0.22
C PRO A 51 -15.34 1.43 0.93
N THR A 52 -15.73 0.15 0.92
CA THR A 52 -16.64 -0.44 1.92
C THR A 52 -15.94 -1.38 2.90
N GLY A 53 -14.59 -1.34 2.95
CA GLY A 53 -13.79 -2.17 3.85
C GLY A 53 -12.64 -2.87 3.12
N PHE A 54 -12.19 -4.03 3.64
CA PHE A 54 -11.07 -4.75 3.04
C PHE A 54 -11.26 -6.27 3.14
N PHE A 55 -10.61 -6.99 2.23
CA PHE A 55 -10.41 -8.42 2.33
C PHE A 55 -9.08 -8.70 3.01
N LEU A 56 -9.05 -9.75 3.83
CA LEU A 56 -7.84 -10.28 4.43
C LEU A 56 -7.66 -11.72 3.96
N LEU A 57 -6.47 -12.00 3.43
CA LEU A 57 -6.05 -13.28 2.90
C LEU A 57 -5.04 -13.91 3.85
N GLY A 58 -5.33 -15.10 4.33
CA GLY A 58 -4.51 -15.85 5.29
C GLY A 58 -5.35 -16.92 6.00
N ASP A 59 -4.73 -18.01 6.40
CA ASP A 59 -5.40 -19.09 7.14
C ASP A 59 -5.43 -18.73 8.64
N LEU A 60 -6.40 -17.91 9.02
CA LEU A 60 -6.61 -17.35 10.37
C LEU A 60 -8.01 -17.64 10.88
N GLN A 61 -8.15 -17.66 12.19
CA GLN A 61 -9.47 -17.74 12.82
C GLN A 61 -10.18 -16.37 12.77
N LEU A 62 -11.50 -16.40 12.70
CA LEU A 62 -12.29 -15.17 12.59
C LEU A 62 -12.15 -14.29 13.85
N GLU A 63 -12.02 -14.92 15.02
CA GLU A 63 -11.83 -14.27 16.31
C GLU A 63 -10.52 -13.48 16.38
N ASP A 64 -9.42 -14.05 15.82
CA ASP A 64 -8.13 -13.37 15.79
C ASP A 64 -8.19 -12.14 14.90
N ILE A 65 -8.85 -12.26 13.74
CA ILE A 65 -9.05 -11.16 12.80
C ILE A 65 -9.91 -10.06 13.43
N ALA A 66 -10.99 -10.43 14.10
CA ALA A 66 -11.88 -9.48 14.79
C ALA A 66 -11.11 -8.69 15.85
N THR A 67 -10.41 -9.41 16.72
CA THR A 67 -9.62 -8.80 17.81
C THR A 67 -8.55 -7.87 17.24
N ALA A 68 -7.80 -8.33 16.23
CA ALA A 68 -6.73 -7.53 15.59
C ALA A 68 -7.27 -6.29 14.87
N SER A 69 -8.42 -6.41 14.20
CA SER A 69 -9.02 -5.27 13.48
C SER A 69 -9.53 -4.20 14.45
N ILE A 70 -10.10 -4.59 15.58
CA ILE A 70 -10.55 -3.67 16.64
C ILE A 70 -9.34 -3.00 17.32
N GLU A 71 -8.29 -3.76 17.64
CA GLU A 71 -7.03 -3.21 18.16
C GLU A 71 -6.42 -2.21 17.18
N ALA A 72 -6.32 -2.58 15.89
CA ALA A 72 -5.78 -1.72 14.83
C ALA A 72 -6.54 -0.40 14.72
N LEU A 73 -7.88 -0.45 14.73
CA LEU A 73 -8.75 0.73 14.71
C LEU A 73 -8.48 1.63 15.91
N THR A 74 -8.38 1.04 17.10
CA THR A 74 -8.13 1.78 18.35
C THR A 74 -6.76 2.47 18.33
N ARG A 75 -5.72 1.77 17.88
CA ARG A 75 -4.35 2.30 17.81
C ARG A 75 -4.19 3.41 16.78
N LEU A 76 -4.79 3.27 15.59
CA LEU A 76 -4.80 4.34 14.59
C LEU A 76 -5.51 5.59 15.13
N ARG A 77 -6.64 5.43 15.82
CA ARG A 77 -7.34 6.54 16.50
C ARG A 77 -6.54 7.18 17.63
N ALA A 78 -5.68 6.41 18.28
CA ALA A 78 -4.74 6.91 19.28
C ALA A 78 -3.54 7.66 18.67
N GLY A 79 -3.48 7.77 17.32
CA GLY A 79 -2.44 8.53 16.62
C GLY A 79 -1.25 7.69 16.17
N GLU A 80 -1.28 6.35 16.28
CA GLU A 80 -0.21 5.47 15.79
C GLU A 80 -0.21 5.38 14.24
N SER A 81 -0.06 6.50 13.57
CA SER A 81 -0.12 6.62 12.10
C SER A 81 0.92 5.78 11.34
N GLY A 82 2.00 5.38 12.01
CA GLY A 82 3.02 4.48 11.44
C GLY A 82 2.47 3.10 11.04
N LEU A 83 1.37 2.66 11.68
CA LEU A 83 0.69 1.41 11.33
C LEU A 83 0.02 1.43 9.95
N ALA A 84 -0.22 2.61 9.39
CA ALA A 84 -0.79 2.75 8.05
C ALA A 84 0.21 2.44 6.92
N VAL A 85 1.50 2.26 7.23
CA VAL A 85 2.55 1.90 6.27
C VAL A 85 3.00 0.48 6.52
N HIS A 86 2.97 -0.37 5.49
CA HIS A 86 3.33 -1.79 5.58
C HIS A 86 4.32 -2.18 4.48
N ASP A 87 5.40 -2.90 4.84
CA ASP A 87 6.47 -3.26 3.90
C ASP A 87 5.98 -4.20 2.77
N GLY A 88 5.07 -5.11 3.08
CA GLY A 88 4.47 -6.06 2.13
C GLY A 88 3.37 -5.49 1.24
N CYS A 89 3.13 -4.18 1.26
CA CYS A 89 2.07 -3.55 0.47
C CYS A 89 2.32 -3.64 -1.04
N GLY A 90 1.25 -3.88 -1.80
CA GLY A 90 1.27 -3.89 -3.26
C GLY A 90 1.80 -2.59 -3.88
N THR A 91 1.62 -1.44 -3.22
CA THR A 91 2.20 -0.15 -3.63
C THR A 91 3.72 -0.22 -3.68
N ASN A 92 4.39 -0.82 -2.68
CA ASN A 92 5.84 -1.01 -2.68
C ASN A 92 6.29 -1.92 -3.83
N MET A 93 5.56 -3.01 -4.05
CA MET A 93 5.87 -3.96 -5.13
C MET A 93 5.72 -3.31 -6.50
N ALA A 94 4.62 -2.59 -6.74
CA ALA A 94 4.36 -1.88 -7.99
C ALA A 94 5.40 -0.78 -8.25
N THR A 95 5.73 0.02 -7.23
CA THR A 95 6.76 1.06 -7.32
C THR A 95 8.12 0.46 -7.66
N THR A 96 8.48 -0.65 -7.02
CA THR A 96 9.74 -1.35 -7.26
C THR A 96 9.80 -1.91 -8.67
N ALA A 97 8.76 -2.59 -9.12
CA ALA A 97 8.70 -3.16 -10.46
C ALA A 97 8.77 -2.06 -11.54
N LEU A 98 8.00 -0.98 -11.37
CA LEU A 98 7.95 0.12 -12.33
C LEU A 98 9.30 0.82 -12.45
N LEU A 99 9.91 1.21 -11.33
CA LEU A 99 11.20 1.90 -11.34
C LEU A 99 12.31 0.99 -11.87
N SER A 100 12.42 -0.25 -11.38
CA SER A 100 13.45 -1.17 -11.82
C SER A 100 13.34 -1.45 -13.33
N ALA A 101 12.14 -1.68 -13.84
CA ALA A 101 11.91 -1.94 -15.27
C ALA A 101 12.21 -0.70 -16.12
N THR A 102 11.75 0.48 -15.70
CA THR A 102 11.99 1.74 -16.43
C THR A 102 13.48 2.06 -16.53
N PHE A 103 14.20 1.95 -15.41
CA PHE A 103 15.65 2.18 -15.39
C PHE A 103 16.40 1.11 -16.19
N ALA A 104 16.04 -0.19 -16.09
CA ALA A 104 16.64 -1.24 -16.90
C ALA A 104 16.45 -1.03 -18.40
N TRP A 105 15.30 -0.52 -18.80
CA TRP A 105 14.98 -0.27 -20.20
C TRP A 105 15.72 0.93 -20.79
N ALA A 106 16.02 1.96 -19.99
CA ALA A 106 16.61 3.21 -20.45
C ALA A 106 17.89 3.04 -21.30
N PRO A 107 18.93 2.29 -20.87
CA PRO A 107 20.14 2.10 -21.69
C PRO A 107 19.90 1.25 -22.93
N LEU A 108 18.85 0.43 -22.98
CA LEU A 108 18.54 -0.45 -24.11
C LEU A 108 17.76 0.26 -25.23
N ARG A 109 17.15 1.41 -24.91
CA ARG A 109 16.23 2.14 -25.79
C ARG A 109 16.86 2.56 -27.13
N GLY A 110 18.16 2.90 -27.11
CA GLY A 110 18.89 3.34 -28.31
C GLY A 110 19.58 2.23 -29.11
N ALA A 111 19.53 0.99 -28.63
CA ALA A 111 20.26 -0.13 -29.23
C ALA A 111 19.54 -0.63 -30.49
N LYS A 112 20.14 -0.37 -31.66
CA LYS A 112 19.57 -0.71 -32.98
C LYS A 112 19.75 -2.18 -33.38
N SER A 113 20.66 -2.94 -32.73
CA SER A 113 20.91 -4.36 -33.04
C SER A 113 20.93 -5.21 -31.78
N THR A 114 20.64 -6.51 -31.95
CA THR A 114 20.67 -7.49 -30.86
C THR A 114 22.06 -7.57 -30.19
N ARG A 115 23.14 -7.44 -30.97
CA ARG A 115 24.50 -7.47 -30.41
C ARG A 115 24.73 -6.31 -29.45
N TRP A 116 24.32 -5.10 -29.81
CA TRP A 116 24.41 -3.94 -28.91
C TRP A 116 23.52 -4.10 -27.67
N ARG A 117 22.31 -4.68 -27.79
CA ARG A 117 21.47 -4.98 -26.65
C ARG A 117 22.14 -5.94 -25.67
N LEU A 118 22.76 -7.00 -26.17
CA LEU A 118 23.49 -7.96 -25.33
C LEU A 118 24.67 -7.31 -24.60
N LEU A 119 25.45 -6.44 -25.27
CA LEU A 119 26.56 -5.71 -24.64
C LEU A 119 26.10 -4.72 -23.57
N LEU A 120 24.87 -4.21 -23.66
CA LEU A 120 24.30 -3.26 -22.71
C LEU A 120 23.59 -3.94 -21.52
N ILE A 121 23.46 -5.27 -21.48
CA ILE A 121 22.83 -5.98 -20.38
C ILE A 121 23.47 -5.66 -19.02
N PRO A 122 24.80 -5.67 -18.84
CA PRO A 122 25.40 -5.32 -17.54
C PRO A 122 25.00 -3.92 -17.07
N LEU A 123 24.97 -2.96 -17.99
CA LEU A 123 24.55 -1.59 -17.71
C LEU A 123 23.05 -1.54 -17.35
N ALA A 124 22.21 -2.26 -18.08
CA ALA A 124 20.77 -2.35 -17.78
C ALA A 124 20.51 -2.94 -16.39
N LEU A 125 21.28 -3.97 -15.98
CA LEU A 125 21.20 -4.53 -14.64
C LEU A 125 21.63 -3.53 -13.56
N ALA A 126 22.72 -2.79 -13.79
CA ALA A 126 23.14 -1.74 -12.86
C ALA A 126 22.05 -0.65 -12.67
N PHE A 127 21.42 -0.24 -13.77
CA PHE A 127 20.30 0.69 -13.75
C PHE A 127 19.06 0.10 -13.07
N ALA A 128 18.76 -1.19 -13.28
CA ALA A 128 17.66 -1.87 -12.56
C ALA A 128 17.87 -1.85 -11.04
N VAL A 129 19.12 -2.11 -10.59
CA VAL A 129 19.48 -2.04 -9.16
C VAL A 129 19.36 -0.61 -8.64
N PHE A 130 19.72 0.39 -9.42
CA PHE A 130 19.52 1.79 -9.06
C PHE A 130 18.03 2.11 -8.90
N GLY A 131 17.17 1.71 -9.85
CA GLY A 131 15.71 1.85 -9.77
C GLY A 131 15.13 1.14 -8.55
N TYR A 132 15.59 -0.07 -8.24
CA TYR A 132 15.25 -0.81 -7.04
C TYR A 132 15.60 -0.03 -5.76
N ARG A 133 16.81 0.53 -5.68
CA ARG A 133 17.22 1.32 -4.50
C ARG A 133 16.38 2.59 -4.34
N LEU A 134 16.06 3.26 -5.44
CA LEU A 134 15.22 4.45 -5.44
C LEU A 134 13.78 4.14 -5.00
N SER A 135 13.26 2.94 -5.30
CA SER A 135 11.92 2.53 -4.89
C SER A 135 11.75 2.38 -3.37
N LYS A 136 12.84 2.06 -2.64
CA LYS A 136 12.80 1.81 -1.20
C LYS A 136 12.25 2.98 -0.37
N PRO A 137 12.71 4.23 -0.56
CA PRO A 137 12.10 5.38 0.12
C PRO A 137 10.78 5.81 -0.53
N LEU A 138 10.64 5.64 -1.85
CA LEU A 138 9.48 6.14 -2.58
C LEU A 138 8.21 5.34 -2.29
N GLY A 139 8.29 4.02 -2.16
CA GLY A 139 7.14 3.16 -1.88
C GLY A 139 6.44 3.52 -0.56
N PRO A 140 7.13 3.55 0.59
CA PRO A 140 6.56 3.99 1.87
C PRO A 140 6.05 5.45 1.83
N TRP A 141 6.73 6.33 1.11
CA TRP A 141 6.27 7.70 0.91
C TRP A 141 4.93 7.75 0.17
N LEU A 142 4.79 6.97 -0.93
CA LEU A 142 3.52 6.85 -1.65
C LEU A 142 2.41 6.25 -0.78
N GLN A 143 2.74 5.26 0.06
CA GLN A 143 1.76 4.75 1.02
C GLN A 143 1.28 5.89 1.92
N LYS A 144 2.20 6.54 2.63
CA LYS A 144 1.88 7.54 3.64
C LYS A 144 1.05 8.74 3.10
N TYR A 145 1.32 9.19 1.88
CA TYR A 145 0.73 10.43 1.37
C TYR A 145 -0.34 10.23 0.29
N ILE A 146 -0.32 9.09 -0.41
CA ILE A 146 -1.19 8.87 -1.57
C ILE A 146 -2.17 7.72 -1.33
N THR A 147 -1.69 6.52 -0.94
CA THR A 147 -2.52 5.33 -0.96
C THR A 147 -3.13 4.95 0.38
N THR A 148 -2.68 5.51 1.50
CA THR A 148 -3.31 5.34 2.80
C THR A 148 -3.70 6.67 3.43
N GLU A 149 -4.65 6.62 4.37
CA GLU A 149 -5.07 7.75 5.21
C GLU A 149 -5.22 7.24 6.63
N ALA A 150 -4.33 7.70 7.51
CA ALA A 150 -4.29 7.25 8.90
C ALA A 150 -5.38 7.90 9.77
N ASP A 151 -5.89 9.07 9.36
CA ASP A 151 -7.06 9.67 10.01
C ASP A 151 -8.31 8.95 9.51
N LEU A 152 -8.81 8.04 10.33
CA LEU A 152 -9.98 7.23 10.02
C LEU A 152 -11.30 8.00 10.17
N GLY A 153 -11.28 9.23 10.69
CA GLY A 153 -12.50 9.98 10.97
C GLY A 153 -13.47 9.17 11.84
N ASN A 154 -14.73 9.12 11.41
CA ASN A 154 -15.79 8.39 12.11
C ASN A 154 -15.93 6.92 11.65
N MET A 155 -15.02 6.40 10.83
CA MET A 155 -15.08 5.03 10.33
C MET A 155 -15.25 4.01 11.47
N GLN A 156 -16.16 3.08 11.30
CA GLN A 156 -16.42 1.99 12.24
C GLN A 156 -16.39 0.65 11.50
N ILE A 157 -15.94 -0.39 12.18
CA ILE A 157 -16.10 -1.77 11.70
C ILE A 157 -17.53 -2.18 12.01
N THR A 158 -18.30 -2.49 10.97
CA THR A 158 -19.71 -2.86 11.12
C THR A 158 -19.93 -4.36 11.06
N ASP A 159 -19.05 -5.10 10.38
CA ASP A 159 -19.19 -6.54 10.28
C ASP A 159 -17.85 -7.20 9.87
N ILE A 160 -17.66 -8.45 10.29
CA ILE A 160 -16.49 -9.27 9.93
C ILE A 160 -17.00 -10.65 9.54
N ARG A 161 -16.71 -11.08 8.32
CA ARG A 161 -17.27 -12.31 7.73
C ARG A 161 -16.19 -13.24 7.22
N PHE A 162 -16.38 -14.51 7.51
CA PHE A 162 -15.72 -15.59 6.79
C PHE A 162 -16.35 -15.74 5.40
N ILE A 163 -15.56 -15.66 4.34
CA ILE A 163 -16.04 -15.85 2.96
C ILE A 163 -15.77 -17.26 2.49
N ARG A 164 -14.52 -17.70 2.64
CA ARG A 164 -14.05 -19.05 2.34
C ARG A 164 -12.71 -19.27 3.04
N LYS A 165 -12.22 -20.50 3.06
CA LYS A 165 -10.91 -20.84 3.65
C LYS A 165 -9.83 -19.87 3.17
N GLY A 166 -9.17 -19.23 4.13
CA GLY A 166 -8.12 -18.24 3.89
C GLY A 166 -8.58 -16.90 3.33
N VAL A 167 -9.90 -16.60 3.31
CA VAL A 167 -10.43 -15.31 2.84
C VAL A 167 -11.50 -14.79 3.79
N HIS A 168 -11.25 -13.62 4.35
CA HIS A 168 -12.14 -12.94 5.27
C HIS A 168 -12.49 -11.54 4.75
N ARG A 169 -13.64 -11.03 5.11
CA ARG A 169 -14.10 -9.71 4.73
C ARG A 169 -14.39 -8.88 5.97
N ILE A 170 -13.75 -7.74 6.07
CA ILE A 170 -14.02 -6.71 7.07
C ILE A 170 -14.80 -5.60 6.37
N ILE A 171 -15.95 -5.23 6.92
CA ILE A 171 -16.87 -4.21 6.39
C ILE A 171 -16.80 -3.00 7.31
N THR A 172 -16.65 -1.83 6.71
CA THR A 172 -16.58 -0.54 7.41
C THR A 172 -17.65 0.43 6.91
N LYS A 173 -17.97 1.38 7.75
CA LYS A 173 -18.86 2.49 7.43
C LYS A 173 -18.38 3.77 8.10
#